data_a05cf176e082d3a7bf19421a0b7c7e53
#
_entry.id   a05cf176e082d3a7bf19421a0b7c7e53
#
_cell.length_a   1.000
_cell.length_b   1.000
_cell.length_c   1.000
_cell.angle_alpha   90.00
_cell.angle_beta   90.00
_cell.angle_gamma   90.00
#
_symmetry.space_group_name_H-M   'P 1'
#
loop_
_entity.id
_entity.type
_entity.pdbx_description
1 polymer ?
#
loop_
_entity_poly.entity_id
_entity_poly.type
_entity_poly.pdbx_seq_one_letter_code
_entity_poly.pdbx_strand_id
1 'polypeptide(L)'
;MTEALRYVLFYESGNLSLAAENFPAHRARYEEFMRRGLLLSLGPFSDRSGSMAVFTTREAAEEFASGDPFVQHGVVSKWTIREWREATPG
;
A
#
# COMPACT_ATOMS: atom_id res chain seq x y z
N MET A 1 9.72 -23.13 9.61
CA MET A 1 9.38 -21.70 9.42
C MET A 1 10.05 -21.18 8.15
N THR A 2 9.33 -20.46 7.34
CA THR A 2 9.82 -19.89 6.08
C THR A 2 9.94 -18.39 6.21
N GLU A 3 11.02 -17.81 5.68
CA GLU A 3 11.20 -16.37 5.64
C GLU A 3 11.22 -15.90 4.19
N ALA A 4 10.65 -14.74 3.94
CA ALA A 4 10.70 -14.08 2.65
C ALA A 4 10.86 -12.58 2.85
N LEU A 5 11.62 -11.94 1.98
CA LEU A 5 11.71 -10.47 2.01
C LEU A 5 10.44 -9.89 1.43
N ARG A 6 9.90 -8.91 2.15
CA ARG A 6 8.75 -8.14 1.72
C ARG A 6 9.07 -6.66 1.86
N TYR A 7 8.32 -5.83 1.19
CA TYR A 7 8.49 -4.38 1.22
C TYR A 7 7.15 -3.79 1.60
N VAL A 8 7.11 -3.21 2.80
CA VAL A 8 5.86 -2.73 3.38
C VAL A 8 5.78 -1.23 3.15
N LEU A 9 4.74 -0.82 2.43
CA LEU A 9 4.42 0.57 2.19
C LEU A 9 3.51 1.05 3.29
N PHE A 10 3.92 2.11 3.99
CA PHE A 10 3.12 2.74 5.03
C PHE A 10 2.62 4.09 4.54
N TYR A 11 1.32 4.31 4.67
CA TYR A 11 0.66 5.58 4.37
C TYR A 11 0.25 6.26 5.66
N GLU A 12 0.49 7.55 5.76
CA GLU A 12 -0.09 8.39 6.80
C GLU A 12 -1.28 9.14 6.20
N SER A 13 -2.40 9.15 6.91
CA SER A 13 -3.63 9.78 6.43
C SER A 13 -3.45 11.28 6.27
N GLY A 14 -3.96 11.81 5.16
CA GLY A 14 -4.04 13.23 4.90
C GLY A 14 -5.48 13.70 4.99
N ASN A 15 -6.05 14.18 3.88
CA ASN A 15 -7.43 14.63 3.85
C ASN A 15 -8.37 13.47 3.51
N LEU A 16 -8.89 12.80 4.54
CA LEU A 16 -9.77 11.65 4.36
C LEU A 16 -11.12 12.01 3.74
N SER A 17 -11.52 13.28 3.75
CA SER A 17 -12.77 13.69 3.11
C SER A 17 -12.73 13.49 1.59
N LEU A 18 -11.53 13.36 1.02
CA LEU A 18 -11.36 13.13 -0.42
C LEU A 18 -11.26 11.63 -0.77
N ALA A 19 -11.33 10.74 0.22
CA ALA A 19 -11.13 9.31 -0.01
C ALA A 19 -12.24 8.72 -0.89
N ALA A 20 -13.49 9.04 -0.62
CA ALA A 20 -14.62 8.43 -1.33
C ALA A 20 -14.56 8.70 -2.84
N GLU A 21 -14.25 9.92 -3.24
CA GLU A 21 -14.21 10.28 -4.67
C GLU A 21 -13.01 9.69 -5.40
N ASN A 22 -11.92 9.43 -4.67
CA ASN A 22 -10.69 8.87 -5.26
C ASN A 22 -10.60 7.36 -5.09
N PHE A 23 -11.51 6.74 -4.36
CA PHE A 23 -11.45 5.32 -4.06
C PHE A 23 -11.56 4.43 -5.32
N PRO A 24 -12.48 4.68 -6.27
CA PRO A 24 -12.57 3.79 -7.45
C PRO A 24 -11.26 3.68 -8.22
N ALA A 25 -10.55 4.78 -8.42
CA ALA A 25 -9.28 4.75 -9.12
C ALA A 25 -8.17 4.11 -8.28
N HIS A 26 -8.15 4.37 -6.97
CA HIS A 26 -7.22 3.75 -6.04
C HIS A 26 -7.44 2.23 -6.04
N ARG A 27 -8.69 1.77 -5.98
CA ARG A 27 -9.03 0.35 -5.99
C ARG A 27 -8.61 -0.33 -7.28
N ALA A 28 -8.89 0.29 -8.43
CA ALA A 28 -8.49 -0.26 -9.72
C ALA A 28 -6.98 -0.49 -9.77
N ARG A 29 -6.22 0.46 -9.21
CA ARG A 29 -4.77 0.36 -9.19
C ARG A 29 -4.29 -0.77 -8.29
N TYR A 30 -4.82 -0.89 -7.06
CA TYR A 30 -4.34 -1.97 -6.19
C TYR A 30 -4.76 -3.35 -6.70
N GLU A 31 -5.93 -3.46 -7.33
CA GLU A 31 -6.34 -4.72 -7.94
C GLU A 31 -5.42 -5.12 -9.09
N GLU A 32 -4.95 -4.14 -9.87
CA GLU A 32 -3.99 -4.39 -10.94
C GLU A 32 -2.67 -4.95 -10.39
N PHE A 33 -2.14 -4.35 -9.33
CA PHE A 33 -0.90 -4.83 -8.72
C PHE A 33 -1.08 -6.22 -8.09
N MET A 34 -2.28 -6.50 -7.56
CA MET A 34 -2.60 -7.85 -7.05
C MET A 34 -2.61 -8.87 -8.19
N ARG A 35 -3.23 -8.54 -9.33
CA ARG A 35 -3.26 -9.44 -10.48
C ARG A 35 -1.85 -9.76 -10.99
N ARG A 36 -0.94 -8.80 -10.91
CA ARG A 36 0.44 -8.98 -11.33
C ARG A 36 1.28 -9.75 -10.31
N GLY A 37 0.70 -10.11 -9.18
CA GLY A 37 1.40 -10.83 -8.12
C GLY A 37 2.40 -9.97 -7.34
N LEU A 38 2.33 -8.66 -7.47
CA LEU A 38 3.25 -7.72 -6.83
C LEU A 38 2.76 -7.23 -5.46
N LEU A 39 1.46 -7.13 -5.30
CA LEU A 39 0.82 -6.68 -4.06
C LEU A 39 0.12 -7.87 -3.42
N LEU A 40 0.51 -8.21 -2.19
CA LEU A 40 -0.01 -9.39 -1.50
C LEU A 40 -1.22 -9.08 -0.63
N SER A 41 -1.22 -7.93 0.04
CA SER A 41 -2.29 -7.53 0.94
C SER A 41 -2.16 -6.04 1.23
N LEU A 42 -3.28 -5.41 1.59
CA LEU A 42 -3.28 -4.01 2.02
C LEU A 42 -4.53 -3.75 2.85
N GLY A 43 -4.51 -2.69 3.62
CA GLY A 43 -5.69 -2.26 4.36
C GLY A 43 -5.41 -1.07 5.25
N PRO A 44 -6.48 -0.37 5.65
CA PRO A 44 -6.35 0.77 6.55
C PRO A 44 -6.16 0.30 8.00
N PHE A 45 -5.49 1.14 8.80
CA PHE A 45 -5.46 0.93 10.23
C PHE A 45 -6.82 1.29 10.83
N SER A 46 -7.22 0.56 11.87
CA SER A 46 -8.56 0.72 12.48
C SER A 46 -8.79 2.13 13.05
N ASP A 47 -7.72 2.80 13.47
CA ASP A 47 -7.80 4.15 14.04
C ASP A 47 -7.79 5.25 12.96
N ARG A 48 -7.75 4.88 11.68
CA ARG A 48 -7.77 5.79 10.53
C ARG A 48 -6.52 6.67 10.43
N SER A 49 -5.45 6.33 11.15
CA SER A 49 -4.19 7.09 11.09
C SER A 49 -3.43 6.89 9.79
N GLY A 50 -3.72 5.81 9.07
CA GLY A 50 -3.05 5.48 7.83
C GLY A 50 -3.42 4.09 7.38
N SER A 51 -2.56 3.51 6.55
CA SER A 51 -2.76 2.17 6.02
C SER A 51 -1.40 1.53 5.71
N MET A 52 -1.41 0.24 5.43
CA MET A 52 -0.20 -0.44 4.99
C MET A 52 -0.50 -1.39 3.83
N ALA A 53 0.53 -1.65 3.04
CA ALA A 53 0.44 -2.56 1.90
C ALA A 53 1.73 -3.36 1.82
N VAL A 54 1.62 -4.66 1.51
CA VAL A 54 2.75 -5.58 1.47
C VAL A 54 3.05 -5.96 0.02
N PHE A 55 4.26 -5.65 -0.42
CA PHE A 55 4.72 -5.89 -1.81
C PHE A 55 5.84 -6.91 -1.85
N THR A 56 5.99 -7.55 -3.01
CA THR A 56 7.06 -8.53 -3.23
C THR A 56 8.39 -7.90 -3.59
N THR A 57 8.40 -6.65 -4.12
CA THR A 57 9.62 -5.91 -4.45
C THR A 57 9.51 -4.46 -4.02
N ARG A 58 10.66 -3.83 -3.78
CA ARG A 58 10.69 -2.41 -3.45
C ARG A 58 10.22 -1.56 -4.64
N GLU A 59 10.62 -1.94 -5.84
CA GLU A 59 10.25 -1.21 -7.05
C GLU A 59 8.74 -1.18 -7.24
N ALA A 60 8.06 -2.28 -6.96
CA ALA A 60 6.61 -2.34 -7.05
C ALA A 60 5.94 -1.42 -6.03
N ALA A 61 6.46 -1.38 -4.80
CA ALA A 61 5.95 -0.50 -3.76
C ALA A 61 6.12 0.98 -4.14
N GLU A 62 7.29 1.33 -4.66
CA GLU A 62 7.57 2.70 -5.10
C GLU A 62 6.69 3.10 -6.29
N GLU A 63 6.55 2.21 -7.27
CA GLU A 63 5.71 2.46 -8.43
C GLU A 63 4.26 2.68 -8.00
N PHE A 64 3.77 1.81 -7.11
CA PHE A 64 2.39 1.91 -6.63
C PHE A 64 2.14 3.25 -5.97
N ALA A 65 2.98 3.63 -5.01
CA ALA A 65 2.81 4.86 -4.26
C ALA A 65 2.90 6.10 -5.15
N SER A 66 3.85 6.11 -6.07
CA SER A 66 4.07 7.26 -6.96
C SER A 66 2.87 7.56 -7.86
N GLY A 67 2.12 6.52 -8.24
CA GLY A 67 0.98 6.67 -9.14
C GLY A 67 -0.38 6.54 -8.48
N ASP A 68 -0.42 6.36 -7.16
CA ASP A 68 -1.69 6.14 -6.46
C ASP A 68 -2.50 7.43 -6.38
N PRO A 69 -3.75 7.45 -6.87
CA PRO A 69 -4.62 8.60 -6.74
C PRO A 69 -4.76 9.12 -5.30
N PHE A 70 -4.71 8.24 -4.31
CA PHE A 70 -4.75 8.66 -2.90
C PHE A 70 -3.56 9.54 -2.52
N VAL A 71 -2.40 9.25 -3.08
CA VAL A 71 -1.20 10.08 -2.85
C VAL A 71 -1.30 11.37 -3.66
N GLN A 72 -1.68 11.25 -4.92
CA GLN A 72 -1.72 12.39 -5.84
C GLN A 72 -2.73 13.45 -5.43
N HIS A 73 -3.83 13.05 -4.78
CA HIS A 73 -4.91 13.96 -4.39
C HIS A 73 -4.94 14.26 -2.89
N GLY A 74 -3.90 13.89 -2.15
CA GLY A 74 -3.77 14.29 -0.75
C GLY A 74 -4.61 13.53 0.25
N VAL A 75 -5.21 12.39 -0.13
CA VAL A 75 -5.84 11.48 0.83
C VAL A 75 -4.77 10.90 1.75
N VAL A 76 -3.58 10.70 1.20
CA VAL A 76 -2.36 10.29 1.92
C VAL A 76 -1.43 11.49 1.98
N SER A 77 -0.94 11.82 3.18
CA SER A 77 -0.05 12.96 3.36
C SER A 77 1.43 12.59 3.19
N LYS A 78 1.79 11.35 3.50
CA LYS A 78 3.19 10.89 3.49
C LYS A 78 3.22 9.39 3.33
N TRP A 79 4.25 8.88 2.67
CA TRP A 79 4.45 7.44 2.59
C TRP A 79 5.92 7.07 2.76
N THR A 80 6.15 5.86 3.30
CA THR A 80 7.49 5.30 3.49
C THR A 80 7.44 3.82 3.18
N ILE A 81 8.60 3.24 2.82
CA ILE A 81 8.72 1.81 2.53
C ILE A 81 9.77 1.23 3.47
N ARG A 82 9.45 0.08 4.07
CA ARG A 82 10.38 -0.65 4.92
C ARG A 82 10.55 -2.06 4.40
N GLU A 83 11.79 -2.53 4.38
CA GLU A 83 12.07 -3.93 4.10
C GLU A 83 11.70 -4.74 5.34
N TRP A 84 11.05 -5.86 5.13
CA TRP A 84 10.53 -6.70 6.21
C TRP A 84 10.82 -8.18 5.92
N ARG A 85 11.35 -8.85 6.90
CA ARG A 85 11.59 -10.29 6.81
C ARG A 85 10.39 -11.01 7.40
N GLU A 86 9.46 -11.35 6.52
CA GLU A 86 8.22 -12.03 6.91
C GLU A 86 8.50 -13.49 7.19
N ALA A 87 8.15 -13.95 8.38
CA ALA A 87 8.25 -15.37 8.74
C ALA A 87 6.85 -15.96 8.79
N THR A 88 6.68 -17.11 8.14
CA THR A 88 5.39 -17.82 8.13
C THR A 88 5.62 -19.28 8.52
N PRO A 89 4.59 -19.93 9.10
CA PRO A 89 4.68 -21.35 9.35
C PRO A 89 4.78 -22.10 8.02
N GLY A 90 5.59 -23.10 7.97
CA GLY A 90 5.73 -23.76 6.68
C GLY A 90 6.46 -25.01 6.66
#